data_6c206a3bb588f1c49681e49cf569b087
#
_entry.id   6c206a3bb588f1c49681e49cf569b087
#
_cell.length_a   1.000
_cell.length_b   1.000
_cell.length_c   1.000
_cell.angle_alpha   90.00
_cell.angle_beta   90.00
_cell.angle_gamma   90.00
#
_symmetry.space_group_name_H-M   'P 1'
#
loop_
_entity.id
_entity.type
_entity.pdbx_description
1 polymer ?
#
loop_
_entity_poly.entity_id
_entity_poly.type
_entity_poly.pdbx_seq_one_letter_code
_entity_poly.pdbx_strand_id
1 'polypeptide(L)'
;MAVHEIETRESESRRSLACIVVLAVVLRLTSLVSAQPAVPLPGDLTVEAPGPDVPPELAKFAGVWGNGAWDGVLAHVLVVEHVRPDGQARVVYGYGDAADWNVSRGHTRVTARVEGGTLTFDLRGGRVRVQYRFEGAALRGTYTIGDRVSTVTLARTTVADLAKTPAPPGQVAGGGAETVRIPLTESGFFGRKRALTLEGTLYRPTAEGPRPVLVFNHGSTGPGAIPPTLTQRYSRQGAFFVERGFALLVPMRRGRGASEGSYAEGYGCEGHILSAGLARAVEDLDAVIAWVRQQPWADAQRIMMGGISRGGILSVVYAAERPGTVRGVINVVGGWTGDGCDRYGNFNEQTFYQAGRRARIPTLWLYAENDRYYTPTSIRTYHKAFVQAGGDAAFHLFPAFGGDGHGLANQVDLWRGPVEEFLGRLGPAAAQ
;
A
#
# COMPACT_ATOMS: atom_id res chain seq x y z
N MET A 1 69.71 -5.94 -55.59
CA MET A 1 69.26 -6.45 -56.89
C MET A 1 67.77 -6.28 -56.94
N ALA A 2 67.39 -5.20 -57.54
CA ALA A 2 66.73 -5.06 -58.84
C ALA A 2 65.24 -5.25 -58.67
N VAL A 3 64.42 -4.18 -58.62
CA VAL A 3 63.96 -3.30 -59.72
C VAL A 3 62.82 -3.90 -60.50
N HIS A 4 61.64 -3.34 -60.47
CA HIS A 4 60.85 -2.58 -61.43
C HIS A 4 59.38 -2.56 -60.91
N GLU A 5 58.79 -1.44 -60.58
CA GLU A 5 58.18 -0.41 -61.45
C GLU A 5 57.45 -0.99 -62.69
N ILE A 6 56.17 -0.66 -62.78
CA ILE A 6 55.60 0.16 -63.85
C ILE A 6 54.08 0.32 -63.62
N GLU A 7 53.68 1.55 -63.51
CA GLU A 7 52.44 2.24 -63.89
C GLU A 7 51.65 1.62 -65.07
N THR A 8 50.35 1.74 -65.11
CA THR A 8 49.65 2.78 -65.88
C THR A 8 48.13 2.60 -65.90
N ARG A 9 47.46 3.72 -65.63
CA ARG A 9 46.33 4.34 -66.39
C ARG A 9 44.95 3.74 -66.37
N GLU A 10 44.10 4.51 -65.76
CA GLU A 10 42.85 5.11 -66.22
C GLU A 10 42.02 4.41 -67.29
N SER A 11 40.76 4.08 -66.96
CA SER A 11 39.64 4.49 -67.81
C SER A 11 38.36 4.66 -67.01
N GLU A 12 37.80 5.83 -67.17
CA GLU A 12 36.48 6.25 -66.66
C GLU A 12 35.37 5.34 -67.13
N SER A 13 34.48 4.96 -66.26
CA SER A 13 33.13 4.65 -66.64
C SER A 13 32.17 5.10 -65.55
N ARG A 14 31.57 6.25 -65.84
CA ARG A 14 30.46 6.77 -65.10
C ARG A 14 29.31 5.76 -65.09
N ARG A 15 28.93 5.26 -63.98
CA ARG A 15 27.57 4.69 -63.76
C ARG A 15 27.02 5.26 -62.47
N SER A 16 25.99 6.09 -62.63
CA SER A 16 25.09 6.59 -61.62
C SER A 16 24.62 5.49 -60.70
N LEU A 17 25.03 5.54 -59.42
CA LEU A 17 24.33 4.81 -58.37
C LEU A 17 23.24 5.72 -57.78
N ALA A 18 22.00 5.43 -58.16
CA ALA A 18 20.85 6.01 -57.51
C ALA A 18 20.85 5.59 -56.04
N CYS A 19 21.00 6.51 -55.12
CA CYS A 19 20.76 6.31 -53.71
C CYS A 19 19.28 6.05 -53.53
N ILE A 20 18.91 4.78 -53.36
CA ILE A 20 17.59 4.38 -52.84
C ILE A 20 17.65 4.63 -51.35
N VAL A 21 17.16 5.79 -50.92
CA VAL A 21 16.85 6.07 -49.51
C VAL A 21 15.60 5.25 -49.17
N VAL A 22 15.79 4.07 -48.59
CA VAL A 22 14.70 3.31 -47.97
C VAL A 22 14.31 4.06 -46.72
N LEU A 23 13.27 4.88 -46.82
CA LEU A 23 12.61 5.51 -45.70
C LEU A 23 11.84 4.42 -44.95
N ALA A 24 12.47 3.81 -43.96
CA ALA A 24 11.80 2.91 -43.02
C ALA A 24 10.85 3.76 -42.14
N VAL A 25 9.61 3.91 -42.59
CA VAL A 25 8.52 4.41 -41.76
C VAL A 25 8.25 3.35 -40.72
N VAL A 26 8.89 3.53 -39.55
CA VAL A 26 8.51 2.79 -38.33
C VAL A 26 7.14 3.32 -37.91
N LEU A 27 6.10 2.67 -38.38
CA LEU A 27 4.77 2.78 -37.78
C LEU A 27 4.91 2.29 -36.33
N ARG A 28 5.06 3.25 -35.41
CA ARG A 28 4.77 2.98 -34.02
C ARG A 28 3.27 2.71 -33.93
N LEU A 29 2.89 1.45 -33.97
CA LEU A 29 1.63 0.98 -33.45
C LEU A 29 1.65 1.30 -31.94
N THR A 30 1.25 2.52 -31.59
CA THR A 30 0.77 2.79 -30.23
C THR A 30 -0.48 1.95 -30.07
N SER A 31 -0.31 0.76 -29.51
CA SER A 31 -1.42 0.01 -28.95
C SER A 31 -2.07 0.95 -27.96
N LEU A 32 -3.23 1.49 -28.32
CA LEU A 32 -4.15 2.09 -27.37
C LEU A 32 -4.48 0.98 -26.38
N VAL A 33 -3.70 0.88 -25.30
CA VAL A 33 -4.10 0.11 -24.14
C VAL A 33 -5.34 0.82 -23.63
N SER A 34 -6.50 0.33 -24.05
CA SER A 34 -7.77 0.74 -23.50
C SER A 34 -7.67 0.51 -22.01
N ALA A 35 -7.67 1.58 -21.22
CA ALA A 35 -7.63 1.47 -19.78
C ALA A 35 -8.83 0.61 -19.37
N GLN A 36 -8.55 -0.60 -18.88
CA GLN A 36 -9.61 -1.46 -18.38
C GLN A 36 -10.26 -0.78 -17.18
N PRO A 37 -11.60 -0.82 -17.05
CA PRO A 37 -12.27 -0.22 -15.92
C PRO A 37 -11.69 -0.76 -14.61
N ALA A 38 -11.54 0.12 -13.60
CA ALA A 38 -10.96 -0.23 -12.30
C ALA A 38 -11.70 -1.40 -11.63
N VAL A 39 -13.00 -1.55 -11.91
CA VAL A 39 -13.87 -2.63 -11.44
C VAL A 39 -14.49 -3.32 -12.65
N PRO A 40 -14.17 -4.59 -12.92
CA PRO A 40 -14.77 -5.33 -14.02
C PRO A 40 -16.24 -5.62 -13.72
N LEU A 41 -17.07 -5.50 -14.74
CA LEU A 41 -18.48 -5.88 -14.72
C LEU A 41 -18.76 -6.94 -15.77
N PRO A 42 -19.81 -7.78 -15.60
CA PRO A 42 -20.16 -8.78 -16.60
C PRO A 42 -20.57 -8.12 -17.92
N GLY A 43 -20.20 -8.74 -19.05
CA GLY A 43 -20.53 -8.21 -20.38
C GLY A 43 -22.03 -8.25 -20.73
N ASP A 44 -22.80 -9.08 -20.02
CA ASP A 44 -24.24 -9.25 -20.13
C ASP A 44 -25.04 -8.42 -19.11
N LEU A 45 -24.40 -7.37 -18.54
CA LEU A 45 -25.03 -6.50 -17.54
C LEU A 45 -26.24 -5.78 -18.12
N THR A 46 -27.38 -5.92 -17.46
CA THR A 46 -28.60 -5.18 -17.79
C THR A 46 -29.20 -4.58 -16.54
N VAL A 47 -29.54 -3.29 -16.61
CA VAL A 47 -30.27 -2.60 -15.53
C VAL A 47 -31.67 -2.34 -16.00
N GLU A 48 -32.63 -3.02 -15.41
CA GLU A 48 -34.05 -2.89 -15.74
C GLU A 48 -34.69 -1.78 -14.90
N ALA A 49 -35.51 -0.94 -15.54
CA ALA A 49 -36.32 0.01 -14.80
C ALA A 49 -37.32 -0.77 -13.92
N PRO A 50 -37.49 -0.39 -12.64
CA PRO A 50 -38.50 -1.03 -11.77
C PRO A 50 -39.91 -0.93 -12.38
N GLY A 51 -40.66 -2.02 -12.34
CA GLY A 51 -42.04 -2.04 -12.77
C GLY A 51 -42.94 -1.14 -11.92
N PRO A 52 -44.13 -0.78 -12.42
CA PRO A 52 -45.07 0.11 -11.70
C PRO A 52 -45.63 -0.53 -10.41
N ASP A 53 -45.52 -1.84 -10.27
CA ASP A 53 -45.89 -2.65 -9.11
C ASP A 53 -44.81 -2.72 -8.01
N VAL A 54 -43.61 -2.23 -8.29
CA VAL A 54 -42.51 -2.20 -7.32
C VAL A 54 -42.66 -0.99 -6.41
N PRO A 55 -42.79 -1.17 -5.08
CA PRO A 55 -42.87 -0.07 -4.13
C PRO A 55 -41.70 0.92 -4.28
N PRO A 56 -41.93 2.25 -4.19
CA PRO A 56 -40.88 3.26 -4.38
C PRO A 56 -39.66 3.09 -3.45
N GLU A 57 -39.89 2.62 -2.22
CA GLU A 57 -38.84 2.37 -1.24
C GLU A 57 -37.92 1.20 -1.63
N LEU A 58 -38.39 0.28 -2.48
CA LEU A 58 -37.60 -0.78 -3.08
C LEU A 58 -36.99 -0.33 -4.41
N ALA A 59 -37.78 0.34 -5.24
CA ALA A 59 -37.39 0.81 -6.56
C ALA A 59 -36.16 1.72 -6.54
N LYS A 60 -36.01 2.55 -5.50
CA LYS A 60 -34.88 3.46 -5.35
C LYS A 60 -33.49 2.78 -5.33
N PHE A 61 -33.40 1.48 -5.00
CA PHE A 61 -32.15 0.74 -5.03
C PHE A 61 -31.70 0.39 -6.45
N ALA A 62 -32.64 0.26 -7.41
CA ALA A 62 -32.30 -0.11 -8.78
C ALA A 62 -31.32 0.86 -9.43
N GLY A 63 -30.34 0.34 -10.19
CA GLY A 63 -29.37 1.15 -10.91
C GLY A 63 -27.92 0.85 -10.54
N VAL A 64 -27.04 1.76 -10.93
CA VAL A 64 -25.58 1.63 -10.73
C VAL A 64 -25.13 2.55 -9.61
N TRP A 65 -24.34 2.00 -8.70
CA TRP A 65 -23.78 2.66 -7.53
C TRP A 65 -22.27 2.45 -7.52
N GLY A 66 -21.49 3.52 -7.47
CA GLY A 66 -20.04 3.44 -7.57
C GLY A 66 -19.34 4.62 -6.93
N ASN A 67 -18.11 4.87 -7.40
CA ASN A 67 -17.26 5.97 -6.94
C ASN A 67 -16.91 5.87 -5.44
N GLY A 68 -16.82 4.64 -4.91
CA GLY A 68 -16.41 4.35 -3.54
C GLY A 68 -15.46 3.18 -3.46
N ALA A 69 -14.84 3.03 -2.32
CA ALA A 69 -13.95 1.92 -2.01
C ALA A 69 -14.17 1.46 -0.56
N TRP A 70 -14.18 0.14 -0.34
CA TRP A 70 -14.23 -0.46 0.99
C TRP A 70 -13.03 0.01 1.81
N ASP A 71 -13.30 0.63 2.96
CA ASP A 71 -12.28 1.26 3.83
C ASP A 71 -11.31 2.16 3.06
N GLY A 72 -11.80 2.71 1.93
CA GLY A 72 -11.00 3.51 1.04
C GLY A 72 -9.92 2.76 0.25
N VAL A 73 -9.84 1.44 0.29
CA VAL A 73 -8.78 0.60 -0.32
C VAL A 73 -9.28 -0.15 -1.54
N LEU A 74 -10.35 -0.93 -1.39
CA LEU A 74 -10.86 -1.81 -2.43
C LEU A 74 -11.97 -1.11 -3.21
N ALA A 75 -11.67 -0.65 -4.42
CA ALA A 75 -12.66 -0.04 -5.31
C ALA A 75 -13.88 -0.95 -5.45
N HIS A 76 -15.07 -0.37 -5.36
CA HIS A 76 -16.31 -1.14 -5.33
C HIS A 76 -17.42 -0.50 -6.17
N VAL A 77 -18.16 -1.36 -6.84
CA VAL A 77 -19.36 -1.04 -7.61
C VAL A 77 -20.46 -2.03 -7.23
N LEU A 78 -21.62 -1.52 -6.94
CA LEU A 78 -22.85 -2.31 -6.80
C LEU A 78 -23.78 -1.97 -7.97
N VAL A 79 -24.20 -2.98 -8.73
CA VAL A 79 -25.25 -2.81 -9.73
C VAL A 79 -26.48 -3.61 -9.27
N VAL A 80 -27.59 -2.93 -9.10
CA VAL A 80 -28.87 -3.55 -8.84
C VAL A 80 -29.59 -3.65 -10.17
N GLU A 81 -29.50 -4.83 -10.78
CA GLU A 81 -29.99 -5.12 -12.14
C GLU A 81 -31.52 -5.14 -12.20
N HIS A 82 -32.14 -5.70 -11.17
CA HIS A 82 -33.59 -5.86 -11.12
C HIS A 82 -34.07 -5.90 -9.66
N VAL A 83 -35.21 -5.29 -9.38
CA VAL A 83 -35.89 -5.32 -8.08
C VAL A 83 -37.32 -5.76 -8.27
N ARG A 84 -37.76 -6.74 -7.50
CA ARG A 84 -39.12 -7.30 -7.53
C ARG A 84 -40.02 -6.68 -6.45
N PRO A 85 -41.36 -6.75 -6.62
CA PRO A 85 -42.30 -6.24 -5.61
C PRO A 85 -42.16 -6.92 -4.24
N ASP A 86 -41.71 -8.18 -4.21
CA ASP A 86 -41.46 -8.96 -2.99
C ASP A 86 -40.15 -8.60 -2.26
N GLY A 87 -39.41 -7.62 -2.76
CA GLY A 87 -38.13 -7.18 -2.21
C GLY A 87 -36.91 -8.02 -2.64
N GLN A 88 -37.11 -9.06 -3.47
CA GLN A 88 -35.95 -9.74 -4.06
C GLN A 88 -35.28 -8.82 -5.09
N ALA A 89 -33.95 -8.81 -5.12
CA ALA A 89 -33.17 -8.08 -6.09
C ALA A 89 -32.06 -8.95 -6.67
N ARG A 90 -31.77 -8.76 -7.98
CA ARG A 90 -30.60 -9.33 -8.62
C ARG A 90 -29.50 -8.27 -8.65
N VAL A 91 -28.37 -8.56 -8.06
CA VAL A 91 -27.28 -7.60 -7.95
C VAL A 91 -25.96 -8.16 -8.46
N VAL A 92 -25.14 -7.28 -9.03
CA VAL A 92 -23.73 -7.52 -9.33
C VAL A 92 -22.89 -6.77 -8.30
N TYR A 93 -22.09 -7.51 -7.56
CA TYR A 93 -21.09 -7.03 -6.62
C TYR A 93 -19.73 -7.02 -7.32
N GLY A 94 -19.28 -5.86 -7.79
CA GLY A 94 -18.00 -5.67 -8.47
C GLY A 94 -16.95 -5.08 -7.54
N TYR A 95 -15.69 -5.51 -7.69
CA TYR A 95 -14.56 -5.00 -6.91
C TYR A 95 -13.29 -4.92 -7.75
N GLY A 96 -12.46 -3.93 -7.43
CA GLY A 96 -11.17 -3.70 -8.07
C GLY A 96 -10.04 -4.53 -7.47
N ASP A 97 -8.82 -4.27 -7.94
CA ASP A 97 -7.62 -4.82 -7.34
C ASP A 97 -7.32 -4.12 -6.00
N ALA A 98 -6.93 -4.90 -4.99
CA ALA A 98 -6.38 -4.42 -3.74
C ALA A 98 -5.23 -5.33 -3.32
N ALA A 99 -4.02 -5.04 -3.81
CA ALA A 99 -2.84 -5.85 -3.54
C ALA A 99 -2.55 -5.95 -2.03
N ASP A 100 -2.77 -4.86 -1.29
CA ASP A 100 -2.60 -4.82 0.17
C ASP A 100 -3.55 -5.78 0.92
N TRP A 101 -4.66 -6.16 0.29
CA TRP A 101 -5.63 -7.12 0.81
C TRP A 101 -5.55 -8.48 0.12
N ASN A 102 -4.59 -8.67 -0.78
CA ASN A 102 -4.46 -9.84 -1.64
C ASN A 102 -5.77 -10.16 -2.39
N VAL A 103 -6.40 -9.11 -2.92
CA VAL A 103 -7.63 -9.20 -3.70
C VAL A 103 -7.34 -8.84 -5.16
N SER A 104 -7.60 -9.77 -6.05
CA SER A 104 -7.65 -9.51 -7.49
C SER A 104 -9.05 -9.10 -7.88
N ARG A 105 -9.16 -8.09 -8.77
CA ARG A 105 -10.43 -7.58 -9.26
C ARG A 105 -11.35 -8.67 -9.80
N GLY A 106 -12.62 -8.47 -9.61
CA GLY A 106 -13.63 -9.41 -10.06
C GLY A 106 -15.05 -8.89 -9.84
N HIS A 107 -15.99 -9.74 -10.16
CA HIS A 107 -17.39 -9.51 -9.84
C HIS A 107 -18.09 -10.84 -9.50
N THR A 108 -19.20 -10.72 -8.80
CA THR A 108 -20.10 -11.84 -8.59
C THR A 108 -21.54 -11.36 -8.68
N ARG A 109 -22.42 -12.17 -9.27
CA ARG A 109 -23.84 -11.89 -9.34
C ARG A 109 -24.54 -12.70 -8.24
N VAL A 110 -25.34 -12.05 -7.42
CA VAL A 110 -26.04 -12.66 -6.28
C VAL A 110 -27.48 -12.20 -6.21
N THR A 111 -28.31 -12.98 -5.53
CA THR A 111 -29.66 -12.57 -5.13
C THR A 111 -29.56 -11.85 -3.78
N ALA A 112 -30.09 -10.65 -3.75
CA ALA A 112 -30.21 -9.82 -2.56
C ALA A 112 -31.67 -9.72 -2.11
N ARG A 113 -31.89 -9.23 -0.90
CA ARG A 113 -33.21 -8.89 -0.37
C ARG A 113 -33.22 -7.47 0.15
N VAL A 114 -34.23 -6.72 -0.20
CA VAL A 114 -34.51 -5.39 0.37
C VAL A 114 -35.60 -5.54 1.41
N GLU A 115 -35.28 -5.23 2.65
CA GLU A 115 -36.21 -5.30 3.78
C GLU A 115 -35.86 -4.21 4.80
N GLY A 116 -36.89 -3.53 5.33
CA GLY A 116 -36.67 -2.44 6.30
C GLY A 116 -35.71 -1.33 5.80
N GLY A 117 -35.75 -1.02 4.50
CA GLY A 117 -34.87 0.01 3.90
C GLY A 117 -33.41 -0.43 3.77
N THR A 118 -33.12 -1.72 3.92
CA THR A 118 -31.75 -2.30 3.81
C THR A 118 -31.73 -3.36 2.70
N LEU A 119 -30.77 -3.23 1.76
CA LEU A 119 -30.47 -4.26 0.79
C LEU A 119 -29.40 -5.16 1.40
N THR A 120 -29.66 -6.47 1.49
CA THR A 120 -28.76 -7.43 2.15
C THR A 120 -28.53 -8.65 1.27
N PHE A 121 -27.30 -9.15 1.27
CA PHE A 121 -26.95 -10.46 0.71
C PHE A 121 -25.72 -11.04 1.39
N ASP A 122 -25.52 -12.33 1.23
CA ASP A 122 -24.37 -13.04 1.76
C ASP A 122 -23.42 -13.49 0.64
N LEU A 123 -22.11 -13.47 0.94
CA LEU A 123 -21.04 -13.94 0.09
C LEU A 123 -20.28 -15.10 0.75
N ARG A 124 -19.45 -15.79 -0.03
CA ARG A 124 -18.55 -16.86 0.44
C ARG A 124 -19.29 -17.94 1.26
N GLY A 125 -20.47 -18.35 0.77
CA GLY A 125 -21.26 -19.39 1.45
C GLY A 125 -21.82 -18.97 2.82
N GLY A 126 -22.22 -17.71 2.96
CA GLY A 126 -22.80 -17.17 4.21
C GLY A 126 -21.77 -16.69 5.24
N ARG A 127 -20.46 -16.78 4.94
CA ARG A 127 -19.40 -16.30 5.86
C ARG A 127 -19.28 -14.79 5.89
N VAL A 128 -19.79 -14.10 4.87
CA VAL A 128 -19.74 -12.66 4.72
C VAL A 128 -21.15 -12.14 4.53
N ARG A 129 -21.52 -11.15 5.31
CA ARG A 129 -22.76 -10.40 5.13
C ARG A 129 -22.48 -9.02 4.61
N VAL A 130 -23.18 -8.62 3.53
CA VAL A 130 -23.10 -7.30 2.92
C VAL A 130 -24.45 -6.62 3.01
N GLN A 131 -24.46 -5.38 3.47
CA GLN A 131 -25.67 -4.58 3.65
C GLN A 131 -25.47 -3.18 3.11
N TYR A 132 -26.53 -2.60 2.52
CA TYR A 132 -26.54 -1.22 2.05
C TYR A 132 -27.81 -0.50 2.53
N ARG A 133 -27.62 0.73 3.00
CA ARG A 133 -28.70 1.64 3.40
C ARG A 133 -28.49 2.99 2.77
N PHE A 134 -29.58 3.74 2.57
CA PHE A 134 -29.47 5.12 2.14
C PHE A 134 -29.01 6.02 3.29
N GLU A 135 -28.02 6.86 3.00
CA GLU A 135 -27.62 8.04 3.77
C GLU A 135 -27.74 9.25 2.84
N GLY A 136 -28.87 9.97 2.91
CA GLY A 136 -29.21 11.00 1.92
C GLY A 136 -29.37 10.41 0.52
N ALA A 137 -28.62 10.91 -0.46
CA ALA A 137 -28.62 10.43 -1.85
C ALA A 137 -27.61 9.30 -2.11
N ALA A 138 -26.76 8.96 -1.13
CA ALA A 138 -25.72 7.92 -1.24
C ALA A 138 -26.17 6.60 -0.61
N LEU A 139 -25.52 5.51 -1.01
CA LEU A 139 -25.63 4.21 -0.34
C LEU A 139 -24.44 4.01 0.60
N ARG A 140 -24.72 3.87 1.89
CA ARG A 140 -23.75 3.39 2.87
C ARG A 140 -23.76 1.86 2.90
N GLY A 141 -22.61 1.26 2.62
CA GLY A 141 -22.41 -0.19 2.66
C GLY A 141 -21.62 -0.63 3.91
N THR A 142 -21.97 -1.81 4.43
CA THR A 142 -21.19 -2.55 5.43
C THR A 142 -20.89 -3.95 4.92
N TYR A 143 -19.66 -4.41 5.09
CA TYR A 143 -19.19 -5.75 4.76
C TYR A 143 -18.68 -6.39 6.05
N THR A 144 -19.36 -7.43 6.53
CA THR A 144 -19.08 -8.07 7.82
C THR A 144 -18.56 -9.49 7.61
N ILE A 145 -17.42 -9.80 8.18
CA ILE A 145 -16.84 -11.15 8.23
C ILE A 145 -16.31 -11.42 9.65
N GLY A 146 -16.92 -12.34 10.38
CA GLY A 146 -16.65 -12.50 11.81
C GLY A 146 -16.81 -11.16 12.53
N ASP A 147 -15.81 -10.74 13.28
CA ASP A 147 -15.81 -9.47 14.02
C ASP A 147 -15.38 -8.25 13.20
N ARG A 148 -14.96 -8.46 11.94
CA ARG A 148 -14.48 -7.39 11.08
C ARG A 148 -15.61 -6.77 10.30
N VAL A 149 -15.66 -5.43 10.32
CA VAL A 149 -16.61 -4.62 9.55
C VAL A 149 -15.83 -3.63 8.70
N SER A 150 -15.99 -3.71 7.39
CA SER A 150 -15.53 -2.72 6.44
C SER A 150 -16.70 -1.86 5.97
N THR A 151 -16.43 -0.61 5.61
CA THR A 151 -17.47 0.33 5.18
C THR A 151 -17.17 0.96 3.84
N VAL A 152 -18.23 1.34 3.11
CA VAL A 152 -18.13 2.07 1.84
C VAL A 152 -19.29 3.06 1.72
N THR A 153 -19.05 4.16 1.04
CA THR A 153 -20.11 5.07 0.59
C THR A 153 -20.10 5.11 -0.94
N LEU A 154 -21.25 4.84 -1.56
CA LEU A 154 -21.41 4.79 -3.01
C LEU A 154 -22.34 5.90 -3.46
N ALA A 155 -21.98 6.56 -4.55
CA ALA A 155 -22.85 7.51 -5.23
C ALA A 155 -23.59 6.84 -6.41
N ARG A 156 -24.77 7.35 -6.77
CA ARG A 156 -25.45 6.93 -8.00
C ARG A 156 -24.64 7.35 -9.21
N THR A 157 -24.48 6.46 -10.17
CA THR A 157 -23.66 6.67 -11.37
C THR A 157 -24.24 5.91 -12.57
N THR A 158 -23.51 5.88 -13.68
CA THR A 158 -23.82 5.04 -14.84
C THR A 158 -22.64 4.14 -15.17
N VAL A 159 -22.87 3.05 -15.92
CA VAL A 159 -21.78 2.18 -16.40
C VAL A 159 -20.78 2.97 -17.26
N ALA A 160 -21.29 3.91 -18.08
CA ALA A 160 -20.46 4.75 -18.94
C ALA A 160 -19.54 5.70 -18.14
N ASP A 161 -20.04 6.22 -17.00
CA ASP A 161 -19.26 7.12 -16.16
C ASP A 161 -18.24 6.35 -15.30
N LEU A 162 -18.55 5.11 -14.89
CA LEU A 162 -17.57 4.24 -14.24
C LEU A 162 -16.34 3.98 -15.12
N ALA A 163 -16.53 3.87 -16.43
CA ALA A 163 -15.43 3.70 -17.37
C ALA A 163 -14.53 4.96 -17.49
N LYS A 164 -15.06 6.13 -17.15
CA LYS A 164 -14.36 7.41 -17.17
C LYS A 164 -13.76 7.80 -15.81
N THR A 165 -14.22 7.14 -14.74
CA THR A 165 -13.74 7.46 -13.38
C THR A 165 -12.30 7.02 -13.27
N PRO A 166 -11.37 7.91 -12.92
CA PRO A 166 -10.00 7.52 -12.59
C PRO A 166 -10.05 6.45 -11.49
N ALA A 167 -9.11 5.53 -11.53
CA ALA A 167 -8.90 4.61 -10.41
C ALA A 167 -8.87 5.43 -9.10
N PRO A 168 -9.45 4.91 -7.99
CA PRO A 168 -9.47 5.63 -6.73
C PRO A 168 -8.06 6.10 -6.37
N PRO A 169 -7.91 7.27 -5.70
CA PRO A 169 -6.62 7.79 -5.31
C PRO A 169 -5.85 6.71 -4.53
N GLY A 170 -4.77 6.21 -5.11
CA GLY A 170 -4.01 5.04 -4.65
C GLY A 170 -3.46 4.21 -5.79
N GLN A 171 -3.97 4.36 -7.01
CA GLN A 171 -3.26 3.92 -8.21
C GLN A 171 -2.47 5.12 -8.74
N VAL A 172 -1.16 5.04 -8.65
CA VAL A 172 -0.24 6.11 -9.04
C VAL A 172 -0.44 6.43 -10.53
N ALA A 173 -1.10 7.53 -10.85
CA ALA A 173 -1.06 8.11 -12.19
C ALA A 173 0.37 8.62 -12.41
N GLY A 174 1.14 7.96 -13.27
CA GLY A 174 2.43 8.47 -13.75
C GLY A 174 3.71 7.83 -13.20
N GLY A 175 3.64 6.89 -12.26
CA GLY A 175 4.80 6.12 -11.82
C GLY A 175 4.34 4.75 -11.35
N GLY A 176 4.39 3.74 -12.21
CA GLY A 176 4.00 2.37 -11.85
C GLY A 176 4.82 1.85 -10.66
N ALA A 177 4.20 1.01 -9.82
CA ALA A 177 4.93 0.26 -8.82
C ALA A 177 5.98 -0.62 -9.50
N GLU A 178 7.23 -0.45 -9.12
CA GLU A 178 8.37 -1.23 -9.60
C GLU A 178 8.71 -2.28 -8.55
N THR A 179 8.86 -3.54 -8.95
CA THR A 179 9.39 -4.57 -8.06
C THR A 179 10.92 -4.52 -8.11
N VAL A 180 11.54 -4.30 -6.95
CA VAL A 180 13.00 -4.27 -6.81
C VAL A 180 13.51 -5.48 -6.03
N ARG A 181 14.76 -5.84 -6.28
CA ARG A 181 15.48 -6.92 -5.62
C ARG A 181 16.61 -6.35 -4.79
N ILE A 182 16.60 -6.60 -3.48
CA ILE A 182 17.52 -6.02 -2.52
C ILE A 182 18.42 -7.13 -1.99
N PRO A 183 19.74 -7.10 -2.25
CA PRO A 183 20.65 -8.13 -1.78
C PRO A 183 20.81 -8.06 -0.25
N LEU A 184 20.80 -9.21 0.38
CA LEU A 184 21.02 -9.39 1.81
C LEU A 184 22.03 -10.51 2.02
N THR A 185 22.98 -10.33 2.93
CA THR A 185 23.88 -11.41 3.37
C THR A 185 23.46 -11.82 4.78
N GLU A 186 22.96 -13.04 4.89
CA GLU A 186 22.61 -13.65 6.17
C GLU A 186 23.84 -14.35 6.78
N SER A 187 24.14 -14.05 8.05
CA SER A 187 25.17 -14.76 8.81
C SER A 187 24.50 -15.91 9.54
N GLY A 188 24.87 -17.13 9.17
CA GLY A 188 24.42 -18.35 9.81
C GLY A 188 25.37 -18.84 10.91
N PHE A 189 25.07 -20.01 11.51
CA PHE A 189 25.93 -20.68 12.49
C PHE A 189 27.32 -20.95 11.89
N PHE A 190 28.33 -20.85 12.71
CA PHE A 190 29.77 -21.06 12.36
C PHE A 190 30.29 -20.06 11.30
N GLY A 191 29.74 -18.86 11.24
CA GLY A 191 30.19 -17.81 10.30
C GLY A 191 29.89 -18.09 8.83
N ARG A 192 29.07 -19.08 8.52
CA ARG A 192 28.61 -19.33 7.14
C ARG A 192 27.75 -18.14 6.65
N LYS A 193 28.13 -17.57 5.52
CA LYS A 193 27.39 -16.49 4.87
C LYS A 193 26.49 -17.10 3.80
N ARG A 194 25.23 -16.65 3.75
CA ARG A 194 24.26 -16.98 2.72
C ARG A 194 23.78 -15.72 2.04
N ALA A 195 23.90 -15.66 0.73
CA ALA A 195 23.29 -14.60 -0.04
C ALA A 195 21.79 -14.85 -0.15
N LEU A 196 21.01 -13.84 0.11
CA LEU A 196 19.55 -13.80 0.01
C LEU A 196 19.14 -12.56 -0.75
N THR A 197 17.89 -12.54 -1.23
CA THR A 197 17.28 -11.39 -1.89
C THR A 197 15.98 -11.06 -1.21
N LEU A 198 15.81 -9.80 -0.82
CA LEU A 198 14.52 -9.27 -0.39
C LEU A 198 13.76 -8.68 -1.58
N GLU A 199 12.44 -8.84 -1.57
CA GLU A 199 11.54 -8.15 -2.47
C GLU A 199 11.24 -6.76 -1.93
N GLY A 200 11.11 -5.77 -2.82
CA GLY A 200 10.58 -4.45 -2.47
C GLY A 200 9.65 -3.92 -3.55
N THR A 201 8.67 -3.13 -3.14
CA THR A 201 7.85 -2.32 -4.05
C THR A 201 8.34 -0.88 -3.97
N LEU A 202 8.77 -0.33 -5.12
CA LEU A 202 9.27 1.03 -5.24
C LEU A 202 8.30 1.89 -6.05
N TYR A 203 7.97 3.06 -5.51
CA TYR A 203 7.24 4.13 -6.17
C TYR A 203 8.19 5.31 -6.31
N ARG A 204 8.30 5.89 -7.50
CA ARG A 204 9.18 7.03 -7.77
C ARG A 204 8.49 8.10 -8.59
N PRO A 205 8.79 9.40 -8.34
CA PRO A 205 8.47 10.45 -9.31
C PRO A 205 9.15 10.16 -10.66
N THR A 206 8.51 10.54 -11.74
CA THR A 206 9.06 10.39 -13.10
C THR A 206 10.18 11.41 -13.40
N ALA A 207 10.25 12.50 -12.63
CA ALA A 207 11.29 13.52 -12.78
C ALA A 207 12.68 12.92 -12.45
N GLU A 208 13.71 13.39 -13.16
CA GLU A 208 15.08 12.94 -13.00
C GLU A 208 15.76 13.48 -11.73
N GLY A 209 16.84 12.82 -11.31
CA GLY A 209 17.71 13.20 -10.20
C GLY A 209 17.36 12.56 -8.85
N PRO A 210 18.25 12.74 -7.85
CA PRO A 210 18.09 12.16 -6.52
C PRO A 210 16.88 12.73 -5.78
N ARG A 211 16.10 11.85 -5.14
CA ARG A 211 14.88 12.18 -4.41
C ARG A 211 15.00 11.79 -2.94
N PRO A 212 14.35 12.51 -2.02
CA PRO A 212 14.17 12.03 -0.67
C PRO A 212 13.45 10.68 -0.70
N VAL A 213 13.83 9.79 0.20
CA VAL A 213 13.32 8.41 0.24
C VAL A 213 12.60 8.17 1.55
N LEU A 214 11.38 7.63 1.48
CA LEU A 214 10.72 7.02 2.62
C LEU A 214 10.78 5.49 2.48
N VAL A 215 11.45 4.81 3.40
CA VAL A 215 11.35 3.35 3.56
C VAL A 215 10.18 3.07 4.48
N PHE A 216 9.10 2.48 3.93
CA PHE A 216 7.85 2.24 4.64
C PHE A 216 7.69 0.75 4.97
N ASN A 217 7.81 0.41 6.25
CA ASN A 217 7.83 -0.95 6.76
C ASN A 217 6.41 -1.51 6.94
N HIS A 218 6.19 -2.71 6.41
CA HIS A 218 4.91 -3.40 6.54
C HIS A 218 4.64 -3.86 7.99
N GLY A 219 3.36 -4.03 8.32
CA GLY A 219 2.90 -4.59 9.59
C GLY A 219 3.13 -6.11 9.71
N SER A 220 2.53 -6.71 10.72
CA SER A 220 2.49 -8.16 10.83
C SER A 220 1.72 -8.79 9.67
N THR A 221 2.23 -9.90 9.14
CA THR A 221 1.57 -10.70 8.10
C THR A 221 0.98 -12.01 8.66
N GLY A 222 0.96 -12.16 9.97
CA GLY A 222 0.48 -13.37 10.64
C GLY A 222 1.58 -14.42 10.91
N PRO A 223 1.31 -15.42 11.76
CA PRO A 223 2.30 -16.38 12.21
C PRO A 223 2.68 -17.48 11.19
N GLY A 224 1.84 -17.76 10.24
CA GLY A 224 2.06 -18.85 9.29
C GLY A 224 2.91 -18.48 8.08
N ALA A 225 3.16 -19.45 7.23
CA ALA A 225 3.67 -19.21 5.89
C ALA A 225 2.64 -18.39 5.09
N ILE A 226 3.12 -17.45 4.29
CA ILE A 226 2.27 -16.69 3.38
C ILE A 226 2.70 -17.00 1.93
N PRO A 227 1.77 -16.97 0.98
CA PRO A 227 2.12 -17.15 -0.44
C PRO A 227 3.17 -16.13 -0.87
N PRO A 228 4.14 -16.50 -1.73
CA PRO A 228 5.12 -15.56 -2.30
C PRO A 228 4.47 -14.40 -3.06
N THR A 229 3.23 -14.56 -3.50
CA THR A 229 2.43 -13.54 -4.19
C THR A 229 1.80 -12.52 -3.23
N LEU A 230 1.84 -12.77 -1.91
CA LEU A 230 1.29 -11.85 -0.91
C LEU A 230 2.33 -10.76 -0.58
N THR A 231 2.37 -9.72 -1.38
CA THR A 231 3.24 -8.56 -1.22
C THR A 231 2.46 -7.37 -0.70
N GLN A 232 2.97 -6.74 0.35
CA GLN A 232 2.42 -5.49 0.87
C GLN A 232 2.92 -4.32 0.00
N ARG A 233 2.01 -3.56 -0.61
CA ARG A 233 2.40 -2.53 -1.60
C ARG A 233 2.19 -1.11 -1.12
N TYR A 234 1.20 -0.84 -0.28
CA TYR A 234 0.87 0.50 0.22
C TYR A 234 0.77 1.56 -0.88
N SER A 235 0.00 1.26 -1.91
CA SER A 235 -0.12 2.09 -3.12
C SER A 235 -0.64 3.51 -2.85
N ARG A 236 -1.50 3.68 -1.86
CA ARG A 236 -2.02 5.00 -1.44
C ARG A 236 -0.93 5.87 -0.82
N GLN A 237 -0.10 5.27 0.02
CA GLN A 237 1.07 5.93 0.58
C GLN A 237 2.06 6.25 -0.54
N GLY A 238 2.25 5.30 -1.48
CA GLY A 238 3.06 5.51 -2.69
C GLY A 238 2.63 6.76 -3.45
N ALA A 239 1.33 6.87 -3.77
CA ALA A 239 0.78 8.03 -4.45
C ALA A 239 1.01 9.33 -3.67
N PHE A 240 0.67 9.34 -2.38
CA PHE A 240 0.81 10.51 -1.52
C PHE A 240 2.25 11.04 -1.47
N PHE A 241 3.25 10.17 -1.29
CA PHE A 241 4.63 10.56 -1.17
C PHE A 241 5.26 10.93 -2.53
N VAL A 242 4.89 10.22 -3.61
CA VAL A 242 5.34 10.53 -4.98
C VAL A 242 4.87 11.92 -5.43
N GLU A 243 3.62 12.29 -5.16
CA GLU A 243 3.09 13.64 -5.41
C GLU A 243 3.89 14.74 -4.71
N ARG A 244 4.57 14.42 -3.61
CA ARG A 244 5.42 15.33 -2.83
C ARG A 244 6.91 15.21 -3.15
N GLY A 245 7.23 14.52 -4.24
CA GLY A 245 8.59 14.37 -4.74
C GLY A 245 9.43 13.32 -4.01
N PHE A 246 8.86 12.52 -3.12
CA PHE A 246 9.56 11.42 -2.47
C PHE A 246 9.52 10.15 -3.32
N ALA A 247 10.57 9.35 -3.24
CA ALA A 247 10.48 7.94 -3.54
C ALA A 247 9.98 7.19 -2.29
N LEU A 248 9.05 6.24 -2.47
CA LEU A 248 8.60 5.35 -1.40
C LEU A 248 9.01 3.92 -1.71
N LEU A 249 9.78 3.31 -0.82
CA LEU A 249 10.19 1.91 -0.90
C LEU A 249 9.50 1.10 0.20
N VAL A 250 8.79 0.06 -0.19
CA VAL A 250 8.15 -0.90 0.72
C VAL A 250 8.90 -2.23 0.65
N PRO A 251 9.85 -2.50 1.55
CA PRO A 251 10.55 -3.79 1.58
C PRO A 251 9.67 -4.85 2.23
N MET A 252 9.68 -6.06 1.69
CA MET A 252 9.18 -7.27 2.35
C MET A 252 10.33 -7.91 3.13
N ARG A 253 10.16 -8.08 4.45
CA ARG A 253 11.18 -8.69 5.30
C ARG A 253 11.35 -10.17 5.00
N ARG A 254 12.48 -10.77 5.40
CA ARG A 254 12.82 -12.19 5.14
C ARG A 254 11.66 -13.15 5.37
N GLY A 255 11.46 -14.09 4.44
CA GLY A 255 10.39 -15.09 4.50
C GLY A 255 8.98 -14.54 4.31
N ARG A 256 8.84 -13.32 3.75
CA ARG A 256 7.56 -12.68 3.44
C ARG A 256 7.53 -12.21 1.98
N GLY A 257 6.36 -12.31 1.34
CA GLY A 257 6.24 -12.08 -0.10
C GLY A 257 7.21 -12.99 -0.86
N ALA A 258 7.86 -12.44 -1.88
CA ALA A 258 8.91 -13.14 -2.62
C ALA A 258 10.33 -12.91 -2.03
N SER A 259 10.43 -12.40 -0.80
CA SER A 259 11.71 -12.32 -0.07
C SER A 259 12.17 -13.69 0.37
N GLU A 260 13.43 -14.00 0.08
CA GLU A 260 14.08 -15.23 0.48
C GLU A 260 14.36 -15.28 1.99
N GLY A 261 14.79 -16.44 2.47
CA GLY A 261 15.11 -16.68 3.88
C GLY A 261 13.94 -17.18 4.69
N SER A 262 14.17 -17.32 6.00
CA SER A 262 13.16 -17.81 6.93
C SER A 262 12.54 -16.66 7.71
N TYR A 263 11.22 -16.67 7.86
CA TYR A 263 10.53 -15.75 8.74
C TYR A 263 10.89 -16.02 10.20
N ALA A 264 11.32 -14.99 10.92
CA ALA A 264 11.81 -15.11 12.29
C ALA A 264 11.44 -13.94 13.21
N GLU A 265 10.36 -13.23 12.90
CA GLU A 265 9.93 -12.07 13.71
C GLU A 265 9.29 -12.45 15.06
N GLY A 266 9.10 -13.73 15.30
CA GLY A 266 8.49 -14.24 16.54
C GLY A 266 6.99 -13.97 16.65
N TYR A 267 6.29 -14.90 17.26
CA TYR A 267 4.91 -14.76 17.71
C TYR A 267 4.81 -15.29 19.13
N GLY A 268 3.82 -14.84 19.86
CA GLY A 268 3.69 -15.09 21.29
C GLY A 268 3.97 -13.83 22.09
N CYS A 269 4.14 -13.98 23.40
CA CYS A 269 4.33 -12.86 24.32
C CYS A 269 5.69 -12.91 25.05
N GLU A 270 6.52 -13.88 24.75
CA GLU A 270 7.82 -14.08 25.43
C GLU A 270 8.86 -13.05 24.94
N GLY A 271 9.29 -12.19 25.85
CA GLY A 271 10.15 -11.04 25.53
C GLY A 271 11.44 -11.39 24.78
N HIS A 272 12.06 -12.54 25.06
CA HIS A 272 13.28 -12.97 24.37
C HIS A 272 13.01 -13.33 22.89
N ILE A 273 11.87 -13.96 22.59
CA ILE A 273 11.45 -14.30 21.22
C ILE A 273 11.13 -13.00 20.44
N LEU A 274 10.43 -12.09 21.09
CA LEU A 274 10.06 -10.79 20.49
C LEU A 274 11.29 -9.93 20.21
N SER A 275 12.24 -9.88 21.15
CA SER A 275 13.50 -9.13 20.99
C SER A 275 14.37 -9.72 19.87
N ALA A 276 14.48 -11.04 19.78
CA ALA A 276 15.21 -11.71 18.71
C ALA A 276 14.57 -11.44 17.34
N GLY A 277 13.23 -11.48 17.27
CA GLY A 277 12.49 -11.17 16.06
C GLY A 277 12.66 -9.72 15.60
N LEU A 278 12.64 -8.78 16.55
CA LEU A 278 12.86 -7.36 16.28
C LEU A 278 14.29 -7.11 15.77
N ALA A 279 15.29 -7.68 16.43
CA ALA A 279 16.70 -7.58 16.01
C ALA A 279 16.91 -8.14 14.59
N ARG A 280 16.25 -9.25 14.29
CA ARG A 280 16.29 -9.86 12.97
C ARG A 280 15.70 -8.94 11.88
N ALA A 281 14.61 -8.25 12.20
CA ALA A 281 14.00 -7.27 11.28
C ALA A 281 14.90 -6.03 11.09
N VAL A 282 15.63 -5.61 12.12
CA VAL A 282 16.63 -4.52 12.01
C VAL A 282 17.74 -4.90 11.02
N GLU A 283 18.25 -6.15 11.05
CA GLU A 283 19.25 -6.62 10.07
C GLU A 283 18.72 -6.53 8.61
N ASP A 284 17.45 -6.84 8.38
CA ASP A 284 16.84 -6.68 7.05
C ASP A 284 16.88 -5.22 6.59
N LEU A 285 16.59 -4.29 7.51
CA LEU A 285 16.63 -2.87 7.20
C LEU A 285 18.05 -2.34 7.00
N ASP A 286 19.06 -2.90 7.63
CA ASP A 286 20.46 -2.57 7.34
C ASP A 286 20.78 -2.82 5.86
N ALA A 287 20.35 -3.96 5.31
CA ALA A 287 20.50 -4.28 3.89
C ALA A 287 19.69 -3.34 2.98
N VAL A 288 18.47 -3.03 3.39
CA VAL A 288 17.57 -2.10 2.65
C VAL A 288 18.21 -0.71 2.56
N ILE A 289 18.69 -0.16 3.68
CA ILE A 289 19.29 1.19 3.70
C ILE A 289 20.61 1.20 2.93
N ALA A 290 21.43 0.15 3.05
CA ALA A 290 22.67 0.02 2.28
C ALA A 290 22.38 0.01 0.77
N TRP A 291 21.35 -0.71 0.34
CA TRP A 291 20.93 -0.76 -1.05
C TRP A 291 20.38 0.61 -1.53
N VAL A 292 19.52 1.27 -0.75
CA VAL A 292 18.95 2.59 -1.09
C VAL A 292 20.06 3.61 -1.31
N ARG A 293 21.10 3.64 -0.46
CA ARG A 293 22.22 4.57 -0.58
C ARG A 293 23.07 4.41 -1.86
N GLN A 294 22.98 3.28 -2.52
CA GLN A 294 23.67 2.99 -3.78
C GLN A 294 22.85 3.36 -5.01
N GLN A 295 21.58 3.75 -4.83
CA GLN A 295 20.72 4.02 -5.98
C GLN A 295 20.90 5.46 -6.50
N PRO A 296 21.06 5.66 -7.81
CA PRO A 296 21.29 6.98 -8.40
C PRO A 296 20.07 7.92 -8.26
N TRP A 297 18.88 7.36 -8.04
CA TRP A 297 17.64 8.11 -7.83
C TRP A 297 17.41 8.50 -6.37
N ALA A 298 18.20 8.00 -5.43
CA ALA A 298 18.01 8.23 -3.99
C ALA A 298 18.95 9.33 -3.49
N ASP A 299 18.40 10.28 -2.75
CA ASP A 299 19.19 11.20 -1.97
C ASP A 299 19.55 10.54 -0.64
N ALA A 300 20.80 10.08 -0.55
CA ALA A 300 21.31 9.37 0.62
C ALA A 300 21.30 10.22 1.91
N GLN A 301 21.23 11.55 1.79
CA GLN A 301 21.13 12.46 2.93
C GLN A 301 19.70 12.73 3.39
N ARG A 302 18.71 12.34 2.60
CA ARG A 302 17.28 12.56 2.87
C ARG A 302 16.50 11.26 2.92
N ILE A 303 17.00 10.29 3.68
CA ILE A 303 16.29 9.04 3.94
C ILE A 303 15.45 9.21 5.21
N MET A 304 14.20 8.85 5.13
CA MET A 304 13.25 8.72 6.22
C MET A 304 12.80 7.28 6.37
N MET A 305 12.25 6.96 7.52
CA MET A 305 11.66 5.65 7.76
C MET A 305 10.24 5.82 8.30
N GLY A 306 9.39 4.86 8.00
CA GLY A 306 8.05 4.81 8.57
C GLY A 306 7.49 3.42 8.45
N GLY A 307 6.29 3.22 8.95
CA GLY A 307 5.62 1.94 8.83
C GLY A 307 4.38 1.84 9.69
N ILE A 308 3.67 0.73 9.51
CA ILE A 308 2.44 0.42 10.23
C ILE A 308 2.66 -0.74 11.20
N SER A 309 2.02 -0.69 12.39
CA SER A 309 2.00 -1.79 13.36
C SER A 309 3.44 -2.23 13.70
N ARG A 310 3.82 -3.49 13.50
CA ARG A 310 5.22 -3.95 13.65
C ARG A 310 6.22 -3.09 12.88
N GLY A 311 5.86 -2.63 11.67
CA GLY A 311 6.69 -1.73 10.88
C GLY A 311 6.86 -0.35 11.49
N GLY A 312 5.86 0.15 12.24
CA GLY A 312 5.91 1.44 12.93
C GLY A 312 6.95 1.41 14.06
N ILE A 313 6.81 0.48 15.01
CA ILE A 313 7.77 0.34 16.12
C ILE A 313 9.17 -0.02 15.61
N LEU A 314 9.29 -0.90 14.60
CA LEU A 314 10.56 -1.26 13.97
C LEU A 314 11.28 -0.02 13.41
N SER A 315 10.55 0.90 12.78
CA SER A 315 11.12 2.14 12.25
C SER A 315 11.71 3.03 13.35
N VAL A 316 11.02 3.12 14.50
CA VAL A 316 11.51 3.87 15.67
C VAL A 316 12.76 3.21 16.27
N VAL A 317 12.73 1.88 16.41
CA VAL A 317 13.88 1.10 16.94
C VAL A 317 15.08 1.20 16.00
N TYR A 318 14.87 1.07 14.69
CA TYR A 318 15.94 1.21 13.71
C TYR A 318 16.66 2.55 13.82
N ALA A 319 15.90 3.64 13.88
CA ALA A 319 16.45 4.98 14.03
C ALA A 319 17.26 5.16 15.34
N ALA A 320 16.83 4.51 16.42
CA ALA A 320 17.51 4.53 17.71
C ALA A 320 18.80 3.69 17.71
N GLU A 321 18.81 2.54 17.02
CA GLU A 321 19.95 1.64 16.96
C GLU A 321 20.97 2.01 15.88
N ARG A 322 20.56 2.77 14.87
CA ARG A 322 21.39 3.21 13.73
C ARG A 322 21.37 4.74 13.62
N PRO A 323 21.94 5.46 14.61
CA PRO A 323 21.91 6.92 14.60
C PRO A 323 22.58 7.49 13.34
N GLY A 324 22.02 8.57 12.80
CA GLY A 324 22.50 9.22 11.59
C GLY A 324 22.16 8.52 10.28
N THR A 325 21.39 7.41 10.31
CA THR A 325 20.99 6.71 9.08
C THR A 325 19.73 7.29 8.44
N VAL A 326 18.83 7.83 9.24
CA VAL A 326 17.57 8.44 8.79
C VAL A 326 17.33 9.79 9.47
N ARG A 327 16.54 10.65 8.83
CA ARG A 327 16.29 12.03 9.30
C ARG A 327 15.01 12.19 10.12
N GLY A 328 14.10 11.25 10.03
CA GLY A 328 12.83 11.28 10.75
C GLY A 328 12.09 9.96 10.62
N VAL A 329 11.13 9.73 11.50
CA VAL A 329 10.30 8.51 11.53
C VAL A 329 8.83 8.86 11.56
N ILE A 330 8.03 8.14 10.77
CA ILE A 330 6.55 8.16 10.82
C ILE A 330 6.07 6.82 11.36
N ASN A 331 5.63 6.82 12.61
CA ASN A 331 5.12 5.65 13.32
C ASN A 331 3.58 5.62 13.26
N VAL A 332 3.03 4.71 12.43
CA VAL A 332 1.58 4.56 12.26
C VAL A 332 1.11 3.34 13.03
N VAL A 333 0.25 3.54 14.04
CA VAL A 333 -0.30 2.50 14.93
C VAL A 333 0.74 1.45 15.34
N GLY A 334 1.96 1.93 15.71
CA GLY A 334 3.13 1.08 15.92
C GLY A 334 3.09 0.29 17.22
N GLY A 335 3.44 -0.98 17.12
CA GLY A 335 3.62 -1.91 18.23
C GLY A 335 4.02 -3.28 17.69
N TRP A 336 4.75 -4.06 18.49
CA TRP A 336 5.24 -5.38 18.11
C TRP A 336 4.27 -6.48 18.51
N THR A 337 3.59 -6.29 19.66
CA THR A 337 2.57 -7.20 20.21
C THR A 337 1.30 -6.42 20.53
N GLY A 338 0.15 -7.09 20.50
CA GLY A 338 -1.09 -6.50 20.98
C GLY A 338 -1.16 -6.47 22.51
N ASP A 339 -2.07 -5.66 23.07
CA ASP A 339 -2.33 -5.50 24.52
C ASP A 339 -2.64 -6.85 25.23
N GLY A 340 -3.06 -7.88 24.52
CA GLY A 340 -3.24 -9.21 25.07
C GLY A 340 -1.99 -9.84 25.67
N CYS A 341 -0.80 -9.31 25.32
CA CYS A 341 0.48 -9.72 25.89
C CYS A 341 0.92 -8.96 27.14
N ASP A 342 0.23 -7.90 27.53
CA ASP A 342 0.67 -7.00 28.61
C ASP A 342 0.83 -7.70 29.97
N ARG A 343 0.09 -8.78 30.22
CA ARG A 343 0.25 -9.62 31.42
C ARG A 343 1.62 -10.31 31.52
N TYR A 344 2.41 -10.35 30.45
CA TYR A 344 3.77 -10.91 30.40
C TYR A 344 4.87 -9.83 30.43
N GLY A 345 4.50 -8.60 30.75
CA GLY A 345 5.34 -7.41 30.65
C GLY A 345 5.04 -6.63 29.39
N ASN A 346 5.01 -5.31 29.50
CA ASN A 346 4.69 -4.45 28.38
C ASN A 346 5.90 -4.30 27.45
N PHE A 347 6.04 -5.23 26.53
CA PHE A 347 7.17 -5.27 25.58
C PHE A 347 7.23 -3.99 24.72
N ASN A 348 6.10 -3.48 24.26
CA ASN A 348 6.05 -2.26 23.45
C ASN A 348 6.53 -1.05 24.24
N GLU A 349 6.03 -0.85 25.47
CA GLU A 349 6.43 0.25 26.34
C GLU A 349 7.94 0.24 26.61
N GLN A 350 8.47 -0.92 27.01
CA GLN A 350 9.91 -1.08 27.28
C GLN A 350 10.74 -0.81 26.03
N THR A 351 10.31 -1.32 24.88
CA THR A 351 10.99 -1.11 23.59
C THR A 351 11.01 0.37 23.20
N PHE A 352 9.89 1.06 23.32
CA PHE A 352 9.81 2.49 23.05
C PHE A 352 10.62 3.33 24.04
N TYR A 353 10.61 2.96 25.34
CA TYR A 353 11.48 3.59 26.32
C TYR A 353 12.96 3.48 25.96
N GLN A 354 13.43 2.28 25.60
CA GLN A 354 14.83 2.07 25.20
C GLN A 354 15.16 2.83 23.90
N ALA A 355 14.24 2.87 22.95
CA ALA A 355 14.41 3.65 21.73
C ALA A 355 14.50 5.16 22.04
N GLY A 356 13.66 5.70 22.90
CA GLY A 356 13.67 7.12 23.29
C GLY A 356 14.99 7.55 23.95
N ARG A 357 15.67 6.67 24.67
CA ARG A 357 17.00 6.94 25.22
C ARG A 357 18.08 7.19 24.17
N ARG A 358 17.92 6.67 22.96
CA ARG A 358 18.92 6.67 21.88
C ARG A 358 18.54 7.50 20.68
N ALA A 359 17.25 7.55 20.33
CA ALA A 359 16.76 8.31 19.17
C ALA A 359 16.99 9.81 19.40
N ARG A 360 17.61 10.48 18.41
CA ARG A 360 17.91 11.92 18.43
C ARG A 360 17.38 12.61 17.18
N ILE A 361 16.32 12.05 16.63
CA ILE A 361 15.66 12.56 15.42
C ILE A 361 14.17 12.74 15.71
N PRO A 362 13.51 13.67 15.04
CA PRO A 362 12.08 13.87 15.20
C PRO A 362 11.30 12.65 14.73
N THR A 363 10.23 12.34 15.45
CA THR A 363 9.30 11.27 15.09
C THR A 363 7.86 11.79 15.10
N LEU A 364 7.02 11.25 14.23
CA LEU A 364 5.59 11.51 14.16
C LEU A 364 4.82 10.23 14.49
N TRP A 365 3.93 10.30 15.48
CA TRP A 365 3.17 9.15 15.96
C TRP A 365 1.68 9.35 15.67
N LEU A 366 1.11 8.44 14.89
CA LEU A 366 -0.26 8.49 14.40
C LEU A 366 -1.02 7.26 14.87
N TYR A 367 -2.06 7.45 15.69
CA TYR A 367 -2.90 6.37 16.23
C TYR A 367 -4.38 6.76 16.18
N ALA A 368 -5.27 5.80 16.44
CA ALA A 368 -6.70 6.04 16.51
C ALA A 368 -7.32 5.42 17.76
N GLU A 369 -8.39 6.03 18.28
CA GLU A 369 -9.02 5.65 19.55
C GLU A 369 -9.65 4.25 19.52
N ASN A 370 -10.11 3.78 18.36
CA ASN A 370 -10.73 2.46 18.18
C ASN A 370 -9.78 1.43 17.58
N ASP A 371 -8.47 1.56 17.81
CA ASP A 371 -7.51 0.51 17.45
C ASP A 371 -7.82 -0.77 18.24
N ARG A 372 -7.93 -1.92 17.55
CA ARG A 372 -8.27 -3.21 18.17
C ARG A 372 -7.09 -3.93 18.82
N TYR A 373 -5.88 -3.50 18.53
CA TYR A 373 -4.66 -4.09 19.10
C TYR A 373 -4.13 -3.31 20.29
N TYR A 374 -4.37 -2.00 20.32
CA TYR A 374 -3.84 -1.08 21.35
C TYR A 374 -4.95 -0.17 21.86
N THR A 375 -5.20 -0.24 23.17
CA THR A 375 -6.14 0.69 23.81
C THR A 375 -5.59 2.11 23.79
N PRO A 376 -6.42 3.16 23.86
CA PRO A 376 -5.95 4.54 24.01
C PRO A 376 -5.01 4.73 25.21
N THR A 377 -5.21 3.95 26.27
CA THR A 377 -4.31 3.95 27.46
C THR A 377 -2.93 3.43 27.11
N SER A 378 -2.85 2.28 26.46
CA SER A 378 -1.58 1.67 26.02
C SER A 378 -0.84 2.60 25.05
N ILE A 379 -1.54 3.17 24.07
CA ILE A 379 -0.98 4.12 23.09
C ILE A 379 -0.33 5.32 23.79
N ARG A 380 -1.04 5.93 24.77
CA ARG A 380 -0.51 7.06 25.54
C ARG A 380 0.68 6.65 26.42
N THR A 381 0.66 5.44 26.96
CA THR A 381 1.76 4.88 27.74
C THR A 381 3.02 4.70 26.86
N TYR A 382 2.88 4.18 25.65
CA TYR A 382 4.00 4.04 24.70
C TYR A 382 4.64 5.39 24.35
N HIS A 383 3.81 6.37 23.99
CA HIS A 383 4.28 7.72 23.70
C HIS A 383 4.97 8.36 24.90
N LYS A 384 4.35 8.28 26.08
CA LYS A 384 4.90 8.81 27.33
C LYS A 384 6.26 8.18 27.64
N ALA A 385 6.39 6.86 27.52
CA ALA A 385 7.64 6.14 27.78
C ALA A 385 8.76 6.63 26.86
N PHE A 386 8.47 6.80 25.57
CA PHE A 386 9.44 7.30 24.59
C PHE A 386 9.90 8.73 24.90
N VAL A 387 8.96 9.64 25.16
CA VAL A 387 9.26 11.06 25.43
C VAL A 387 9.98 11.23 26.79
N GLN A 388 9.57 10.52 27.84
CA GLN A 388 10.25 10.55 29.14
C GLN A 388 11.69 10.04 29.06
N ALA A 389 11.97 9.16 28.12
CA ALA A 389 13.34 8.69 27.86
C ALA A 389 14.18 9.69 27.03
N GLY A 390 13.62 10.80 26.59
CA GLY A 390 14.30 11.86 25.84
C GLY A 390 14.07 11.81 24.32
N GLY A 391 13.14 10.99 23.85
CA GLY A 391 12.76 10.94 22.43
C GLY A 391 11.89 12.14 22.03
N ASP A 392 12.05 12.62 20.79
CA ASP A 392 11.24 13.69 20.20
C ASP A 392 10.09 13.06 19.38
N ALA A 393 8.84 13.26 19.84
CA ALA A 393 7.67 12.69 19.22
C ALA A 393 6.48 13.67 19.16
N ALA A 394 6.10 14.09 17.97
CA ALA A 394 4.78 14.66 17.74
C ALA A 394 3.73 13.53 17.77
N PHE A 395 2.60 13.76 18.41
CA PHE A 395 1.60 12.71 18.66
C PHE A 395 0.20 13.14 18.24
N HIS A 396 -0.43 12.32 17.44
CA HIS A 396 -1.83 12.48 17.02
C HIS A 396 -2.61 11.20 17.31
N LEU A 397 -3.64 11.34 18.16
CA LEU A 397 -4.62 10.29 18.40
C LEU A 397 -5.93 10.73 17.73
N PHE A 398 -6.23 10.12 16.60
CA PHE A 398 -7.43 10.42 15.81
C PHE A 398 -8.67 9.84 16.50
N PRO A 399 -9.83 10.52 16.41
CA PRO A 399 -11.11 9.94 16.81
C PRO A 399 -11.37 8.60 16.13
N ALA A 400 -12.25 7.80 16.71
CA ALA A 400 -12.68 6.54 16.16
C ALA A 400 -13.20 6.70 14.71
N PHE A 401 -12.78 5.85 13.80
CA PHE A 401 -13.24 5.80 12.43
C PHE A 401 -13.42 4.35 11.96
N GLY A 402 -14.35 4.12 11.03
CA GLY A 402 -14.61 2.79 10.50
C GLY A 402 -14.85 1.75 11.59
N GLY A 403 -14.53 0.48 11.30
CA GLY A 403 -14.66 -0.63 12.24
C GLY A 403 -13.41 -0.91 13.08
N ASP A 404 -12.24 -0.42 12.67
CA ASP A 404 -10.96 -0.69 13.32
C ASP A 404 -9.93 0.40 12.98
N GLY A 405 -9.53 1.15 14.01
CA GLY A 405 -8.53 2.21 13.91
C GLY A 405 -7.13 1.73 13.54
N HIS A 406 -6.86 0.41 13.64
CA HIS A 406 -5.58 -0.16 13.20
C HIS A 406 -5.34 -0.03 11.69
N GLY A 407 -6.42 0.20 10.92
CA GLY A 407 -6.37 0.51 9.48
C GLY A 407 -5.96 1.95 9.13
N LEU A 408 -5.49 2.76 10.09
CA LEU A 408 -5.20 4.19 9.93
C LEU A 408 -4.26 4.49 8.74
N ALA A 409 -3.28 3.64 8.47
CA ALA A 409 -2.36 3.85 7.35
C ALA A 409 -3.09 4.05 6.01
N ASN A 410 -4.23 3.39 5.81
CA ASN A 410 -5.03 3.48 4.59
C ASN A 410 -5.95 4.71 4.53
N GLN A 411 -6.02 5.49 5.61
CA GLN A 411 -6.87 6.68 5.72
C GLN A 411 -6.04 7.95 5.46
N VAL A 412 -5.49 8.07 4.25
CA VAL A 412 -4.59 9.18 3.87
C VAL A 412 -5.16 10.55 4.22
N ASP A 413 -6.46 10.75 4.02
CA ASP A 413 -7.12 12.03 4.28
C ASP A 413 -7.12 12.42 5.77
N LEU A 414 -7.09 11.44 6.69
CA LEU A 414 -7.01 11.73 8.12
C LEU A 414 -5.61 12.22 8.53
N TRP A 415 -4.57 11.56 8.04
CA TRP A 415 -3.20 11.84 8.49
C TRP A 415 -2.40 12.77 7.54
N ARG A 416 -2.96 13.15 6.38
CA ARG A 416 -2.31 14.03 5.40
C ARG A 416 -1.73 15.29 6.05
N GLY A 417 -2.54 16.06 6.77
CA GLY A 417 -2.13 17.32 7.38
C GLY A 417 -0.96 17.15 8.36
N PRO A 418 -1.07 16.29 9.37
CA PRO A 418 0.03 16.00 10.31
C PRO A 418 1.32 15.54 9.62
N VAL A 419 1.24 14.72 8.56
CA VAL A 419 2.42 14.27 7.81
C VAL A 419 3.02 15.42 7.03
N GLU A 420 2.24 16.25 6.35
CA GLU A 420 2.73 17.42 5.62
C GLU A 420 3.45 18.41 6.54
N GLU A 421 2.88 18.68 7.72
CA GLU A 421 3.52 19.52 8.73
C GLU A 421 4.85 18.92 9.19
N PHE A 422 4.87 17.62 9.45
CA PHE A 422 6.09 16.91 9.86
C PHE A 422 7.18 16.97 8.78
N LEU A 423 6.82 16.72 7.52
CA LEU A 423 7.76 16.83 6.40
C LEU A 423 8.30 18.25 6.25
N GLY A 424 7.44 19.27 6.44
CA GLY A 424 7.86 20.68 6.41
C GLY A 424 8.86 21.02 7.51
N ARG A 425 8.72 20.46 8.71
CA ARG A 425 9.67 20.66 9.83
C ARG A 425 11.05 20.04 9.58
N LEU A 426 11.11 18.95 8.83
CA LEU A 426 12.38 18.32 8.47
C LEU A 426 13.21 19.15 7.48
N GLY A 427 12.58 20.12 6.81
CA GLY A 427 13.21 21.07 5.89
C GLY A 427 13.82 20.43 4.64
N PRO A 428 14.21 21.24 3.65
CA PRO A 428 15.13 20.79 2.61
C PRO A 428 16.47 20.44 3.27
N ALA A 429 17.19 19.45 2.74
CA ALA A 429 18.57 19.21 3.17
C ALA A 429 19.35 20.53 3.02
N ALA A 430 20.07 20.95 4.07
CA ALA A 430 20.99 22.07 3.94
C ALA A 430 21.90 21.77 2.74
N ALA A 431 21.92 22.67 1.77
CA ALA A 431 22.92 22.61 0.70
C ALA A 431 24.29 22.71 1.38
N GLN A 432 25.07 21.63 1.34
CA GLN A 432 26.49 21.64 1.71
C GLN A 432 27.31 22.05 0.50
#